data_105fa03d2c46a562e1c5d2b52dc9098a
#
_entry.id   105fa03d2c46a562e1c5d2b52dc9098a
#
_cell.length_a   1.000
_cell.length_b   1.000
_cell.length_c   1.000
_cell.angle_alpha   90.00
_cell.angle_beta   90.00
_cell.angle_gamma   90.00
#
_symmetry.space_group_name_H-M   'P 1'
#
loop_
_entity.id
_entity.type
_entity.pdbx_description
1 polymer ?
#
loop_
_entity_poly.entity_id
_entity_poly.type
_entity_poly.pdbx_seq_one_letter_code
_entity_poly.pdbx_strand_id
1 'polypeptide(L)'
;MFRINRFQELLKFLPRSSFEGMVARHKADKHSKGFGCWDQLVAMLYAQLSGASSLRVLEAGFNSQRRHHYHLGVRAIKRTTLADANARRDPAVFEEAVRTLVAGVARSVRQQSQHLMYLLDSSPIALRGREFDHWTQDNKTGHTQGLKLHVLLNAHDQTPQWHSITAPNVNDLTEGQKVPIEPGARYVFDKGYCDYSWWHRIEQAQAFFVTRFKRNAKLHVVHSAPVSQADASWLISDEQVCLSNKHPRGGRINPYDKPLRRVIVRRQGYATALVLATNDLSSPASEIAQHYKQRWAIELFFKWIKQHLKIKRFLGRSANAVRLQILTALMAYLLLSLLNRAQGGKKTLWLLLAEVRESLFDRLQPDQAWSQRRRRHQQELLENQATLFG
;
A
#
# COMPACT_ATOMS: atom_id res chain seq x y z
N MET A 1 -25.29 -16.93 20.40
CA MET A 1 -24.14 -16.14 19.93
C MET A 1 -24.00 -16.34 18.43
N PHE A 2 -24.21 -15.31 17.61
CA PHE A 2 -24.13 -15.41 16.16
C PHE A 2 -22.68 -15.63 15.75
N ARG A 3 -22.39 -16.76 15.11
CA ARG A 3 -21.07 -17.07 14.57
C ARG A 3 -20.90 -16.29 13.27
N ILE A 4 -19.89 -15.44 13.21
CA ILE A 4 -19.52 -14.71 11.99
C ILE A 4 -18.74 -15.61 11.05
N ASN A 5 -18.82 -15.35 9.75
CA ASN A 5 -17.95 -15.99 8.76
C ASN A 5 -16.65 -15.21 8.55
N ARG A 6 -15.72 -15.80 7.80
CA ARG A 6 -14.40 -15.17 7.53
C ARG A 6 -14.52 -13.84 6.78
N PHE A 7 -15.48 -13.71 5.87
CA PHE A 7 -15.70 -12.47 5.14
C PHE A 7 -16.20 -11.35 6.07
N GLN A 8 -17.10 -11.66 6.97
CA GLN A 8 -17.55 -10.70 7.99
C GLN A 8 -16.40 -10.28 8.92
N GLU A 9 -15.50 -11.21 9.26
CA GLU A 9 -14.32 -10.90 10.05
C GLU A 9 -13.42 -9.88 9.36
N LEU A 10 -13.18 -10.03 8.06
CA LEU A 10 -12.44 -9.04 7.26
C LEU A 10 -13.16 -7.68 7.24
N LEU A 11 -14.48 -7.67 7.03
CA LEU A 11 -15.26 -6.43 6.96
C LEU A 11 -15.37 -5.69 8.31
N LYS A 12 -15.02 -6.30 9.44
CA LYS A 12 -14.92 -5.58 10.73
C LYS A 12 -13.90 -4.44 10.70
N PHE A 13 -12.86 -4.54 9.89
CA PHE A 13 -11.87 -3.47 9.73
C PHE A 13 -12.37 -2.29 8.89
N LEU A 14 -13.46 -2.48 8.14
CA LEU A 14 -14.18 -1.43 7.44
C LEU A 14 -15.68 -1.57 7.73
N PRO A 15 -16.15 -1.15 8.91
CA PRO A 15 -17.55 -1.32 9.31
C PRO A 15 -18.50 -0.63 8.33
N ARG A 16 -19.65 -1.26 8.10
CA ARG A 16 -20.67 -0.76 7.17
C ARG A 16 -21.10 0.67 7.52
N SER A 17 -21.33 0.99 8.78
CA SER A 17 -21.69 2.33 9.23
C SER A 17 -20.65 3.39 8.87
N SER A 18 -19.36 3.06 9.02
CA SER A 18 -18.27 3.96 8.61
C SER A 18 -18.28 4.20 7.11
N PHE A 19 -18.46 3.13 6.31
CA PHE A 19 -18.52 3.25 4.85
C PHE A 19 -19.77 3.99 4.39
N GLU A 20 -20.94 3.76 4.98
CA GLU A 20 -22.17 4.51 4.69
C GLU A 20 -22.02 6.01 5.00
N GLY A 21 -21.28 6.37 6.06
CA GLY A 21 -20.89 7.74 6.32
C GLY A 21 -20.07 8.38 5.17
N MET A 22 -19.15 7.62 4.56
CA MET A 22 -18.40 8.07 3.37
C MET A 22 -19.34 8.24 2.17
N VAL A 23 -20.20 7.25 1.93
CA VAL A 23 -21.21 7.29 0.85
C VAL A 23 -22.08 8.53 0.97
N ALA A 24 -22.51 8.89 2.19
CA ALA A 24 -23.32 10.08 2.45
C ALA A 24 -22.55 11.38 2.14
N ARG A 25 -21.29 11.50 2.58
CA ARG A 25 -20.44 12.68 2.30
C ARG A 25 -20.24 12.91 0.81
N HIS A 26 -19.99 11.85 0.06
CA HIS A 26 -19.80 11.90 -1.40
C HIS A 26 -21.12 11.88 -2.19
N LYS A 27 -22.27 11.72 -1.52
CA LYS A 27 -23.60 11.58 -2.17
C LYS A 27 -23.62 10.47 -3.24
N ALA A 28 -22.82 9.40 -3.05
CA ALA A 28 -22.53 8.43 -4.10
C ALA A 28 -23.69 7.48 -4.40
N ASP A 29 -24.65 7.34 -3.48
CA ASP A 29 -25.90 6.58 -3.69
C ASP A 29 -27.08 7.48 -4.10
N LYS A 30 -26.83 8.78 -4.39
CA LYS A 30 -27.86 9.66 -4.93
C LYS A 30 -28.40 9.04 -6.23
N HIS A 31 -29.72 8.87 -6.31
CA HIS A 31 -30.41 8.20 -7.43
C HIS A 31 -30.21 6.68 -7.55
N SER A 32 -29.59 6.02 -6.57
CA SER A 32 -29.48 4.54 -6.54
C SER A 32 -30.85 3.91 -6.28
N LYS A 33 -31.28 3.03 -7.19
CA LYS A 33 -32.53 2.23 -7.02
C LYS A 33 -32.16 0.82 -6.54
N GLY A 34 -31.93 0.65 -5.24
CA GLY A 34 -31.80 -0.68 -4.63
C GLY A 34 -30.41 -1.34 -4.63
N PHE A 35 -29.47 -0.93 -5.49
CA PHE A 35 -28.08 -1.42 -5.49
C PHE A 35 -27.14 -0.29 -5.04
N GLY A 36 -26.75 -0.32 -3.77
CA GLY A 36 -25.92 0.71 -3.13
C GLY A 36 -24.41 0.51 -3.32
N CYS A 37 -23.64 1.51 -2.86
CA CYS A 37 -22.18 1.45 -2.84
C CYS A 37 -21.66 0.33 -1.91
N TRP A 38 -22.40 0.00 -0.84
CA TRP A 38 -22.03 -1.13 0.03
C TRP A 38 -22.13 -2.46 -0.71
N ASP A 39 -23.22 -2.71 -1.45
CA ASP A 39 -23.37 -3.91 -2.28
C ASP A 39 -22.23 -4.02 -3.30
N GLN A 40 -21.88 -2.89 -3.95
CA GLN A 40 -20.77 -2.80 -4.91
C GLN A 40 -19.43 -3.11 -4.25
N LEU A 41 -19.13 -2.50 -3.11
CA LEU A 41 -17.89 -2.72 -2.37
C LEU A 41 -17.71 -4.19 -2.00
N VAL A 42 -18.72 -4.79 -1.37
CA VAL A 42 -18.65 -6.18 -0.91
C VAL A 42 -18.53 -7.14 -2.10
N ALA A 43 -19.27 -6.92 -3.19
CA ALA A 43 -19.13 -7.70 -4.41
C ALA A 43 -17.74 -7.59 -5.04
N MET A 44 -17.16 -6.39 -5.08
CA MET A 44 -15.82 -6.17 -5.64
C MET A 44 -14.71 -6.74 -4.73
N LEU A 45 -14.86 -6.66 -3.41
CA LEU A 45 -13.95 -7.32 -2.47
C LEU A 45 -14.03 -8.85 -2.60
N TYR A 46 -15.25 -9.40 -2.74
CA TYR A 46 -15.43 -10.81 -3.05
C TYR A 46 -14.70 -11.20 -4.34
N ALA A 47 -14.79 -10.38 -5.40
CA ALA A 47 -14.09 -10.64 -6.65
C ALA A 47 -12.56 -10.72 -6.47
N GLN A 48 -11.98 -9.87 -5.63
CA GLN A 48 -10.54 -9.91 -5.32
C GLN A 48 -10.17 -11.15 -4.51
N LEU A 49 -10.91 -11.43 -3.46
CA LEU A 49 -10.62 -12.53 -2.53
C LEU A 49 -10.87 -13.90 -3.17
N SER A 50 -11.99 -14.10 -3.88
CA SER A 50 -12.31 -15.36 -4.57
C SER A 50 -11.52 -15.57 -5.85
N GLY A 51 -10.95 -14.49 -6.41
CA GLY A 51 -10.24 -14.54 -7.68
C GLY A 51 -11.16 -14.64 -8.90
N ALA A 52 -12.41 -14.16 -8.84
CA ALA A 52 -13.38 -14.19 -9.95
C ALA A 52 -12.78 -13.63 -11.24
N SER A 53 -12.88 -14.37 -12.34
CA SER A 53 -12.23 -14.04 -13.61
C SER A 53 -13.08 -13.17 -14.55
N SER A 54 -14.38 -13.05 -14.28
CA SER A 54 -15.32 -12.23 -15.05
C SER A 54 -16.52 -11.83 -14.19
N LEU A 55 -17.29 -10.82 -14.66
CA LEU A 55 -18.53 -10.42 -13.99
C LEU A 55 -19.57 -11.55 -13.95
N ARG A 56 -19.56 -12.46 -14.93
CA ARG A 56 -20.44 -13.64 -14.94
C ARG A 56 -20.07 -14.63 -13.82
N VAL A 57 -18.77 -14.92 -13.68
CA VAL A 57 -18.26 -15.78 -12.60
C VAL A 57 -18.50 -15.14 -11.25
N LEU A 58 -18.28 -13.82 -11.14
CA LEU A 58 -18.56 -13.06 -9.93
C LEU A 58 -20.04 -13.15 -9.53
N GLU A 59 -20.96 -12.89 -10.46
CA GLU A 59 -22.41 -12.97 -10.21
C GLU A 59 -22.81 -14.38 -9.74
N ALA A 60 -22.39 -15.41 -10.45
CA ALA A 60 -22.72 -16.79 -10.10
C ALA A 60 -22.15 -17.18 -8.73
N GLY A 61 -20.85 -16.94 -8.50
CA GLY A 61 -20.19 -17.29 -7.24
C GLY A 61 -20.71 -16.49 -6.04
N PHE A 62 -20.92 -15.19 -6.20
CA PHE A 62 -21.46 -14.35 -5.12
C PHE A 62 -22.91 -14.76 -4.78
N ASN A 63 -23.76 -14.92 -5.80
CA ASN A 63 -25.16 -15.24 -5.60
C ASN A 63 -25.40 -16.68 -5.11
N SER A 64 -24.48 -17.62 -5.34
CA SER A 64 -24.57 -18.97 -4.74
C SER A 64 -24.49 -18.92 -3.21
N GLN A 65 -23.95 -17.85 -2.66
CA GLN A 65 -23.80 -17.63 -1.22
C GLN A 65 -24.93 -16.80 -0.60
N ARG A 66 -26.14 -16.78 -1.19
CA ARG A 66 -27.29 -15.97 -0.76
C ARG A 66 -27.64 -16.11 0.72
N ARG A 67 -27.45 -17.29 1.31
CA ARG A 67 -27.67 -17.54 2.74
C ARG A 67 -26.84 -16.66 3.68
N HIS A 68 -25.72 -16.11 3.18
CA HIS A 68 -24.83 -15.25 3.95
C HIS A 68 -25.05 -13.76 3.69
N HIS A 69 -25.82 -13.38 2.66
CA HIS A 69 -26.02 -11.99 2.24
C HIS A 69 -26.65 -11.14 3.34
N TYR A 70 -27.66 -11.69 4.05
CA TYR A 70 -28.28 -11.00 5.18
C TYR A 70 -27.23 -10.54 6.22
N HIS A 71 -26.33 -11.41 6.60
CA HIS A 71 -25.29 -11.10 7.59
C HIS A 71 -24.20 -10.16 7.07
N LEU A 72 -24.03 -10.05 5.77
CA LEU A 72 -23.15 -9.06 5.14
C LEU A 72 -23.85 -7.71 4.89
N GLY A 73 -25.17 -7.67 5.06
CA GLY A 73 -26.00 -6.51 4.75
C GLY A 73 -26.05 -6.19 3.25
N VAL A 74 -26.00 -7.21 2.41
CA VAL A 74 -25.98 -7.09 0.94
C VAL A 74 -27.12 -7.86 0.27
N ARG A 75 -27.36 -7.53 -1.00
CA ARG A 75 -28.32 -8.20 -1.87
C ARG A 75 -27.62 -9.05 -2.92
N ALA A 76 -28.39 -9.92 -3.58
CA ALA A 76 -27.92 -10.59 -4.78
C ALA A 76 -27.59 -9.54 -5.87
N ILE A 77 -26.52 -9.78 -6.61
CA ILE A 77 -26.06 -8.87 -7.66
C ILE A 77 -26.54 -9.33 -9.03
N LYS A 78 -26.74 -8.36 -9.93
CA LYS A 78 -26.86 -8.58 -11.37
C LYS A 78 -25.61 -8.01 -12.03
N ARG A 79 -24.94 -8.78 -12.89
CA ARG A 79 -23.71 -8.36 -13.56
C ARG A 79 -23.85 -7.02 -14.33
N THR A 80 -25.02 -6.79 -14.95
CA THR A 80 -25.31 -5.53 -15.67
C THR A 80 -25.37 -4.34 -14.73
N THR A 81 -26.07 -4.48 -13.59
CA THR A 81 -26.15 -3.44 -12.56
C THR A 81 -24.78 -3.15 -11.94
N LEU A 82 -23.98 -4.19 -11.65
CA LEU A 82 -22.64 -4.03 -11.14
C LEU A 82 -21.70 -3.37 -12.18
N ALA A 83 -21.82 -3.75 -13.46
CA ALA A 83 -21.07 -3.14 -14.54
C ALA A 83 -21.37 -1.63 -14.68
N ASP A 84 -22.65 -1.27 -14.65
CA ASP A 84 -23.11 0.11 -14.69
C ASP A 84 -22.61 0.92 -13.47
N ALA A 85 -22.73 0.35 -12.27
CA ALA A 85 -22.22 0.98 -11.05
C ALA A 85 -20.70 1.21 -11.13
N ASN A 86 -19.95 0.21 -11.58
CA ASN A 86 -18.49 0.33 -11.75
C ASN A 86 -18.12 1.38 -12.82
N ALA A 87 -18.93 1.55 -13.85
CA ALA A 87 -18.66 2.52 -14.91
C ALA A 87 -18.99 3.97 -14.51
N ARG A 88 -20.05 4.18 -13.73
CA ARG A 88 -20.63 5.52 -13.50
C ARG A 88 -20.35 6.12 -12.14
N ARG A 89 -20.19 5.30 -11.08
CA ARG A 89 -19.97 5.81 -9.74
C ARG A 89 -18.57 6.40 -9.59
N ASP A 90 -18.50 7.54 -8.91
CA ASP A 90 -17.24 8.19 -8.60
C ASP A 90 -16.40 7.29 -7.67
N PRO A 91 -15.13 7.01 -8.01
CA PRO A 91 -14.24 6.24 -7.16
C PRO A 91 -13.87 6.91 -5.83
N ALA A 92 -14.19 8.18 -5.62
CA ALA A 92 -13.80 8.95 -4.43
C ALA A 92 -14.21 8.31 -3.10
N VAL A 93 -15.37 7.64 -3.04
CA VAL A 93 -15.80 6.87 -1.86
C VAL A 93 -14.84 5.73 -1.56
N PHE A 94 -14.41 5.02 -2.59
CA PHE A 94 -13.47 3.89 -2.46
C PHE A 94 -12.06 4.38 -2.11
N GLU A 95 -11.66 5.54 -2.64
CA GLU A 95 -10.41 6.19 -2.25
C GLU A 95 -10.42 6.60 -0.78
N GLU A 96 -11.53 7.15 -0.28
CA GLU A 96 -11.68 7.47 1.15
C GLU A 96 -11.66 6.21 2.01
N ALA A 97 -12.28 5.12 1.57
CA ALA A 97 -12.24 3.83 2.25
C ALA A 97 -10.81 3.26 2.35
N VAL A 98 -10.00 3.35 1.27
CA VAL A 98 -8.58 2.99 1.32
C VAL A 98 -7.83 3.86 2.33
N ARG A 99 -8.02 5.21 2.30
CA ARG A 99 -7.38 6.11 3.28
C ARG A 99 -7.76 5.78 4.72
N THR A 100 -9.00 5.41 4.96
CA THR A 100 -9.47 5.02 6.30
C THR A 100 -8.83 3.72 6.79
N LEU A 101 -8.71 2.72 5.92
CA LEU A 101 -7.98 1.48 6.23
C LEU A 101 -6.49 1.75 6.50
N VAL A 102 -5.85 2.57 5.68
CA VAL A 102 -4.48 3.03 5.87
C VAL A 102 -4.30 3.71 7.23
N ALA A 103 -5.19 4.64 7.60
CA ALA A 103 -5.14 5.32 8.89
C ALA A 103 -5.33 4.35 10.07
N GLY A 104 -6.14 3.30 9.89
CA GLY A 104 -6.31 2.23 10.87
C GLY A 104 -5.03 1.43 11.10
N VAL A 105 -4.34 1.09 10.01
CA VAL A 105 -3.04 0.39 10.06
C VAL A 105 -1.95 1.28 10.66
N ALA A 106 -1.84 2.53 10.20
CA ALA A 106 -0.81 3.46 10.63
C ALA A 106 -0.83 3.69 12.15
N ARG A 107 -2.02 3.77 12.76
CA ARG A 107 -2.14 3.89 14.24
C ARG A 107 -1.52 2.72 14.98
N SER A 108 -1.72 1.50 14.51
CA SER A 108 -1.16 0.31 15.15
C SER A 108 0.36 0.21 15.01
N VAL A 109 0.93 0.74 13.92
CA VAL A 109 2.37 0.72 13.63
C VAL A 109 3.12 1.79 14.41
N ARG A 110 2.57 3.02 14.47
CA ARG A 110 3.19 4.13 15.23
C ARG A 110 3.35 3.81 16.72
N GLN A 111 2.51 2.94 17.26
CA GLN A 111 2.63 2.48 18.66
C GLN A 111 3.76 1.46 18.84
N GLN A 112 4.28 0.85 17.78
CA GLN A 112 5.23 -0.26 17.85
C GLN A 112 6.64 0.07 17.35
N SER A 113 6.84 1.15 16.58
CA SER A 113 8.14 1.49 15.99
C SER A 113 8.64 2.87 16.41
N GLN A 114 9.88 2.92 16.89
CA GLN A 114 10.57 4.18 17.22
C GLN A 114 11.03 4.95 15.98
N HIS A 115 11.23 4.27 14.83
CA HIS A 115 11.71 4.88 13.59
C HIS A 115 10.83 4.48 12.41
N LEU A 116 10.14 5.47 11.84
CA LEU A 116 9.29 5.26 10.67
C LEU A 116 10.15 5.26 9.40
N MET A 117 10.07 4.20 8.63
CA MET A 117 10.70 4.12 7.32
C MET A 117 9.68 3.78 6.23
N TYR A 118 9.72 4.59 5.18
CA TYR A 118 8.81 4.50 4.05
C TYR A 118 9.56 4.24 2.75
N LEU A 119 9.03 3.36 1.93
CA LEU A 119 9.52 3.04 0.59
C LEU A 119 8.59 3.67 -0.43
N LEU A 120 9.12 4.45 -1.36
CA LEU A 120 8.34 5.09 -2.41
C LEU A 120 8.74 4.52 -3.77
N ASP A 121 7.76 4.04 -4.51
CA ASP A 121 7.93 3.59 -5.89
C ASP A 121 6.60 3.62 -6.65
N SER A 122 6.66 3.38 -7.95
CA SER A 122 5.51 3.28 -8.83
C SER A 122 5.57 2.02 -9.68
N SER A 123 4.40 1.56 -10.12
CA SER A 123 4.34 0.40 -10.99
C SER A 123 3.29 0.57 -12.08
N PRO A 124 3.65 0.36 -13.37
CA PRO A 124 2.68 0.42 -14.45
C PRO A 124 1.69 -0.76 -14.36
N ILE A 125 0.44 -0.46 -14.65
CA ILE A 125 -0.66 -1.42 -14.80
C ILE A 125 -1.06 -1.37 -16.26
N ALA A 126 -0.55 -2.32 -17.03
CA ALA A 126 -0.82 -2.40 -18.46
C ALA A 126 -2.28 -2.79 -18.73
N LEU A 127 -2.95 -2.03 -19.57
CA LEU A 127 -4.27 -2.31 -20.13
C LEU A 127 -4.08 -2.70 -21.59
N ARG A 128 -4.58 -3.88 -21.95
CA ARG A 128 -4.44 -4.41 -23.30
C ARG A 128 -5.81 -4.56 -23.95
N GLY A 129 -5.96 -4.04 -25.14
CA GLY A 129 -7.19 -4.13 -25.93
C GLY A 129 -7.71 -2.75 -26.33
N ARG A 130 -8.26 -2.66 -27.54
CA ARG A 130 -8.78 -1.41 -28.13
C ARG A 130 -9.88 -0.74 -27.29
N GLU A 131 -10.52 -1.50 -26.40
CA GLU A 131 -11.54 -1.02 -25.49
C GLU A 131 -11.05 -0.01 -24.43
N PHE A 132 -9.73 0.13 -24.28
CA PHE A 132 -9.11 1.08 -23.35
C PHE A 132 -8.56 2.33 -24.05
N ASP A 133 -8.44 2.31 -25.37
CA ASP A 133 -7.73 3.35 -26.15
C ASP A 133 -8.34 4.74 -25.98
N HIS A 134 -9.64 4.83 -25.82
CA HIS A 134 -10.36 6.11 -25.76
C HIS A 134 -10.14 6.93 -24.48
N TRP A 135 -9.58 6.34 -23.42
CA TRP A 135 -9.36 7.03 -22.15
C TRP A 135 -7.96 6.81 -21.56
N THR A 136 -7.15 5.93 -22.14
CA THR A 136 -5.77 5.69 -21.70
C THR A 136 -4.78 6.49 -22.54
N GLN A 137 -3.62 6.75 -21.96
CA GLN A 137 -2.48 7.36 -22.63
C GLN A 137 -1.31 6.40 -22.63
N ASP A 138 -0.44 6.54 -23.62
CA ASP A 138 0.80 5.77 -23.71
C ASP A 138 1.94 6.42 -22.93
N ASN A 139 2.76 5.61 -22.32
CA ASN A 139 4.07 6.02 -21.88
C ASN A 139 5.04 6.00 -23.08
N LYS A 140 5.52 7.18 -23.48
CA LYS A 140 6.46 7.34 -24.61
C LYS A 140 7.75 6.53 -24.46
N THR A 141 8.20 6.30 -23.21
CA THR A 141 9.48 5.62 -22.95
C THR A 141 9.37 4.09 -22.95
N GLY A 142 8.22 3.53 -22.62
CA GLY A 142 8.03 2.09 -22.46
C GLY A 142 6.86 1.53 -23.27
N HIS A 143 6.21 2.35 -24.10
CA HIS A 143 5.02 1.99 -24.89
C HIS A 143 3.95 1.24 -24.08
N THR A 144 3.84 1.57 -22.79
CA THR A 144 2.86 0.95 -21.90
C THR A 144 1.60 1.79 -21.85
N GLN A 145 0.58 1.30 -22.51
CA GLN A 145 -0.78 1.83 -22.38
C GLN A 145 -1.38 1.36 -21.03
N GLY A 146 -2.03 2.25 -20.30
CA GLY A 146 -2.72 1.86 -19.06
C GLY A 146 -2.76 2.93 -17.98
N LEU A 147 -2.50 2.52 -16.77
CA LEU A 147 -2.40 3.37 -15.57
C LEU A 147 -1.08 3.11 -14.85
N LYS A 148 -0.73 4.01 -13.94
CA LYS A 148 0.41 3.85 -13.04
C LYS A 148 -0.08 3.97 -11.60
N LEU A 149 0.26 3.01 -10.78
CA LEU A 149 0.00 3.02 -9.34
C LEU A 149 1.27 3.44 -8.62
N HIS A 150 1.22 4.57 -7.92
CA HIS A 150 2.26 5.06 -7.01
C HIS A 150 1.88 4.67 -5.60
N VAL A 151 2.86 4.24 -4.81
CA VAL A 151 2.64 3.80 -3.43
C VAL A 151 3.76 4.28 -2.53
N LEU A 152 3.40 4.81 -1.38
CA LEU A 152 4.28 4.92 -0.22
C LEU A 152 3.99 3.72 0.68
N LEU A 153 4.97 2.85 0.87
CA LEU A 153 4.86 1.61 1.63
C LEU A 153 5.63 1.76 2.95
N ASN A 154 5.04 1.39 4.06
CA ASN A 154 5.80 1.25 5.30
C ASN A 154 6.73 0.04 5.18
N ALA A 155 8.03 0.23 5.47
CA ALA A 155 9.04 -0.81 5.29
C ALA A 155 8.92 -1.95 6.30
N HIS A 156 8.45 -1.66 7.52
CA HIS A 156 8.38 -2.65 8.59
C HIS A 156 7.27 -3.69 8.36
N ASP A 157 6.10 -3.23 7.97
CA ASP A 157 4.91 -4.07 7.88
C ASP A 157 4.35 -4.24 6.46
N GLN A 158 5.03 -3.64 5.50
CA GLN A 158 4.70 -3.68 4.07
C GLN A 158 3.28 -3.21 3.75
N THR A 159 2.73 -2.28 4.55
CA THR A 159 1.40 -1.73 4.29
C THR A 159 1.47 -0.39 3.56
N PRO A 160 0.64 -0.18 2.52
CA PRO A 160 0.50 1.12 1.88
C PRO A 160 0.08 2.19 2.89
N GLN A 161 0.79 3.32 2.90
CA GLN A 161 0.46 4.50 3.70
C GLN A 161 -0.10 5.64 2.87
N TRP A 162 0.21 5.66 1.59
CA TRP A 162 -0.30 6.59 0.60
C TRP A 162 -0.30 5.94 -0.77
N HIS A 163 -1.23 6.33 -1.62
CA HIS A 163 -1.28 5.89 -3.00
C HIS A 163 -1.81 6.98 -3.92
N SER A 164 -1.46 6.88 -5.20
CA SER A 164 -2.04 7.66 -6.30
C SER A 164 -2.14 6.81 -7.56
N ILE A 165 -3.19 7.03 -8.35
CA ILE A 165 -3.41 6.33 -9.62
C ILE A 165 -3.40 7.39 -10.73
N THR A 166 -2.43 7.32 -11.62
CA THR A 166 -2.21 8.29 -12.70
C THR A 166 -2.21 7.64 -14.07
N ALA A 167 -2.19 8.48 -15.12
CA ALA A 167 -1.81 8.02 -16.45
C ALA A 167 -0.33 7.57 -16.45
N PRO A 168 0.07 6.63 -17.33
CA PRO A 168 1.40 6.02 -17.28
C PRO A 168 2.53 6.98 -17.70
N ASN A 169 2.21 8.07 -18.39
CA ASN A 169 3.14 9.12 -18.80
C ASN A 169 3.41 10.18 -17.71
N VAL A 170 2.66 10.18 -16.60
CA VAL A 170 2.91 11.08 -15.47
C VAL A 170 4.26 10.72 -14.84
N ASN A 171 5.11 11.74 -14.65
CA ASN A 171 6.43 11.55 -14.04
C ASN A 171 6.27 11.14 -12.56
N ASP A 172 7.05 10.16 -12.14
CA ASP A 172 7.04 9.64 -10.77
C ASP A 172 7.33 10.74 -9.75
N LEU A 173 8.21 11.67 -10.09
CA LEU A 173 8.52 12.81 -9.25
C LEU A 173 7.32 13.72 -8.98
N THR A 174 6.45 13.93 -9.99
CA THR A 174 5.25 14.77 -9.83
C THR A 174 4.32 14.22 -8.75
N GLU A 175 4.19 12.90 -8.68
CA GLU A 175 3.40 12.24 -7.64
C GLU A 175 4.18 12.11 -6.33
N GLY A 176 5.48 11.84 -6.39
CA GLY A 176 6.35 11.78 -5.21
C GLY A 176 6.34 13.07 -4.39
N GLN A 177 6.22 14.23 -5.04
CA GLN A 177 6.11 15.52 -4.35
C GLN A 177 4.80 15.73 -3.58
N LYS A 178 3.77 14.91 -3.81
CA LYS A 178 2.48 14.94 -3.09
C LYS A 178 2.48 14.05 -1.84
N VAL A 179 3.52 13.23 -1.67
CA VAL A 179 3.67 12.35 -0.52
C VAL A 179 3.77 13.20 0.76
N PRO A 180 2.98 12.87 1.80
CA PRO A 180 3.11 13.54 3.09
C PRO A 180 4.51 13.28 3.69
N ILE A 181 5.14 14.33 4.21
CA ILE A 181 6.44 14.21 4.87
C ILE A 181 6.21 14.30 6.37
N GLU A 182 6.59 13.24 7.09
CA GLU A 182 6.50 13.15 8.55
C GLU A 182 7.88 13.44 9.16
N PRO A 183 7.98 14.34 10.15
CA PRO A 183 9.22 14.61 10.86
C PRO A 183 9.83 13.33 11.47
N GLY A 184 11.13 13.17 11.39
CA GLY A 184 11.88 12.01 11.89
C GLY A 184 11.74 10.74 11.03
N ALA A 185 10.85 10.72 10.05
CA ALA A 185 10.70 9.56 9.16
C ALA A 185 11.80 9.49 8.10
N ARG A 186 12.10 8.30 7.62
CA ARG A 186 13.07 8.03 6.56
C ARG A 186 12.35 7.58 5.29
N TYR A 187 12.66 8.24 4.17
CA TYR A 187 12.08 7.95 2.85
C TYR A 187 13.12 7.30 1.96
N VAL A 188 12.84 6.09 1.47
CA VAL A 188 13.74 5.34 0.58
C VAL A 188 13.09 5.22 -0.80
N PHE A 189 13.80 5.68 -1.82
CA PHE A 189 13.26 5.71 -3.19
C PHE A 189 14.36 5.57 -4.25
N ASP A 190 13.96 5.24 -5.47
CA ASP A 190 14.91 5.13 -6.59
C ASP A 190 15.34 6.49 -7.13
N LYS A 191 16.43 6.51 -7.90
CA LYS A 191 16.98 7.71 -8.57
C LYS A 191 15.97 8.42 -9.50
N GLY A 192 14.88 7.76 -9.88
CA GLY A 192 13.77 8.37 -10.63
C GLY A 192 13.14 9.55 -9.89
N TYR A 193 13.14 9.50 -8.56
CA TYR A 193 12.64 10.56 -7.68
C TYR A 193 13.70 11.59 -7.27
N CYS A 194 14.87 11.60 -7.91
CA CYS A 194 15.94 12.53 -7.62
C CYS A 194 15.59 13.96 -8.08
N ASP A 195 15.22 14.81 -7.11
CA ASP A 195 14.93 16.23 -7.28
C ASP A 195 15.38 17.01 -6.04
N TYR A 196 16.23 17.98 -6.24
CA TYR A 196 16.86 18.72 -5.12
C TYR A 196 15.87 19.59 -4.35
N SER A 197 14.82 20.09 -5.00
CA SER A 197 13.77 20.85 -4.33
C SER A 197 12.93 19.95 -3.41
N TRP A 198 12.67 18.69 -3.82
CA TRP A 198 11.98 17.75 -2.98
C TRP A 198 12.86 17.26 -1.83
N TRP A 199 14.15 17.00 -2.07
CA TRP A 199 15.12 16.67 -1.01
C TRP A 199 15.21 17.79 0.02
N HIS A 200 15.24 19.05 -0.44
CA HIS A 200 15.22 20.22 0.45
C HIS A 200 13.96 20.25 1.34
N ARG A 201 12.78 19.94 0.77
CA ARG A 201 11.55 19.86 1.55
C ARG A 201 11.58 18.74 2.59
N ILE A 202 12.18 17.58 2.28
CA ILE A 202 12.36 16.48 3.24
C ILE A 202 13.27 16.95 4.38
N GLU A 203 14.37 17.60 4.05
CA GLU A 203 15.31 18.16 5.02
C GLU A 203 14.65 19.23 5.92
N GLN A 204 13.91 20.17 5.34
CA GLN A 204 13.18 21.19 6.11
C GLN A 204 12.12 20.59 7.05
N ALA A 205 11.52 19.48 6.68
CA ALA A 205 10.59 18.77 7.52
C ALA A 205 11.27 17.91 8.61
N GLN A 206 12.59 18.03 8.78
CA GLN A 206 13.37 17.23 9.73
C GLN A 206 13.20 15.71 9.50
N ALA A 207 13.06 15.32 8.25
CA ALA A 207 12.96 13.94 7.81
C ALA A 207 14.24 13.54 7.05
N PHE A 208 14.43 12.24 6.90
CA PHE A 208 15.60 11.66 6.24
C PHE A 208 15.22 11.03 4.91
N PHE A 209 16.19 10.95 4.00
CA PHE A 209 16.02 10.15 2.79
C PHE A 209 17.25 9.31 2.49
N VAL A 210 17.03 8.19 1.76
CA VAL A 210 18.10 7.38 1.16
C VAL A 210 17.70 7.06 -0.28
N THR A 211 18.57 7.43 -1.21
CA THR A 211 18.37 7.21 -2.64
C THR A 211 19.71 7.01 -3.35
N ARG A 212 19.74 7.18 -4.66
CA ARG A 212 20.98 7.15 -5.46
C ARG A 212 21.24 8.48 -6.13
N PHE A 213 22.48 8.92 -6.18
CA PHE A 213 22.86 10.01 -7.07
C PHE A 213 22.67 9.65 -8.54
N LYS A 214 22.28 10.62 -9.35
CA LYS A 214 22.37 10.50 -10.80
C LYS A 214 23.83 10.55 -11.25
N ARG A 215 24.18 9.85 -12.33
CA ARG A 215 25.56 9.82 -12.86
C ARG A 215 26.12 11.20 -13.20
N ASN A 216 25.25 12.14 -13.57
CA ASN A 216 25.62 13.51 -13.94
C ASN A 216 25.51 14.50 -12.77
N ALA A 217 25.35 14.02 -11.54
CA ALA A 217 25.37 14.88 -10.36
C ALA A 217 26.76 15.49 -10.20
N LYS A 218 26.84 16.82 -10.17
CA LYS A 218 28.08 17.54 -9.92
C LYS A 218 28.24 17.73 -8.42
N LEU A 219 29.20 17.05 -7.85
CA LEU A 219 29.45 16.99 -6.41
C LEU A 219 30.84 17.53 -6.09
N HIS A 220 30.93 18.29 -5.01
CA HIS A 220 32.20 18.68 -4.38
C HIS A 220 32.33 17.90 -3.07
N VAL A 221 33.45 17.20 -2.88
CA VAL A 221 33.72 16.45 -1.65
C VAL A 221 34.22 17.45 -0.61
N VAL A 222 33.57 17.48 0.54
CA VAL A 222 33.90 18.32 1.68
C VAL A 222 34.74 17.57 2.72
N HIS A 223 34.37 16.31 2.94
CA HIS A 223 35.04 15.43 3.91
C HIS A 223 34.94 13.97 3.43
N SER A 224 35.99 13.20 3.70
CA SER A 224 36.03 11.75 3.44
C SER A 224 36.33 11.02 4.75
N ALA A 225 35.42 10.15 5.16
CA ALA A 225 35.64 9.30 6.31
C ALA A 225 36.56 8.11 5.94
N PRO A 226 37.48 7.68 6.81
CA PRO A 226 38.30 6.51 6.56
C PRO A 226 37.42 5.25 6.53
N VAL A 227 37.66 4.37 5.56
CA VAL A 227 37.02 3.07 5.48
C VAL A 227 37.80 2.07 6.33
N SER A 228 37.14 1.44 7.28
CA SER A 228 37.78 0.42 8.13
C SER A 228 38.16 -0.82 7.31
N GLN A 229 39.18 -1.58 7.75
CA GLN A 229 39.54 -2.87 7.11
C GLN A 229 38.37 -3.85 7.12
N ALA A 230 37.54 -3.85 8.15
CA ALA A 230 36.38 -4.71 8.26
C ALA A 230 35.32 -4.39 7.18
N ASP A 231 35.20 -3.11 6.81
CA ASP A 231 34.19 -2.63 5.84
C ASP A 231 34.70 -2.61 4.39
N ALA A 232 36.02 -2.69 4.16
CA ALA A 232 36.65 -2.58 2.84
C ALA A 232 36.16 -3.60 1.80
N SER A 233 35.58 -4.71 2.25
CA SER A 233 34.99 -5.73 1.36
C SER A 233 33.74 -5.24 0.64
N TRP A 234 32.93 -4.38 1.25
CA TRP A 234 31.66 -3.91 0.73
C TRP A 234 31.57 -2.38 0.56
N LEU A 235 32.28 -1.60 1.37
CA LEU A 235 32.28 -0.13 1.34
C LEU A 235 33.49 0.35 0.55
N ILE A 236 33.27 1.21 -0.46
CA ILE A 236 34.31 1.82 -1.30
C ILE A 236 34.71 3.18 -0.74
N SER A 237 33.70 4.04 -0.44
CA SER A 237 33.92 5.33 0.17
C SER A 237 32.70 5.79 0.95
N ASP A 238 32.94 6.68 1.93
CA ASP A 238 31.96 7.35 2.72
C ASP A 238 32.36 8.83 2.84
N GLU A 239 31.59 9.69 2.21
CA GLU A 239 31.98 11.09 1.98
C GLU A 239 30.83 12.04 2.24
N GLN A 240 31.15 13.18 2.83
CA GLN A 240 30.26 14.35 2.83
C GLN A 240 30.52 15.15 1.56
N VAL A 241 29.45 15.49 0.86
CA VAL A 241 29.49 16.17 -0.43
C VAL A 241 28.52 17.33 -0.48
N CYS A 242 28.85 18.39 -1.21
CA CYS A 242 27.94 19.47 -1.54
C CYS A 242 27.59 19.42 -3.03
N LEU A 243 26.37 19.84 -3.37
CA LEU A 243 25.92 19.98 -4.75
C LEU A 243 26.54 21.22 -5.37
N SER A 244 27.40 21.04 -6.39
CA SER A 244 28.07 22.15 -7.09
C SER A 244 27.21 22.78 -8.19
N ASN A 245 26.12 22.11 -8.60
CA ASN A 245 25.30 22.61 -9.69
C ASN A 245 24.20 23.54 -9.16
N LYS A 246 24.40 24.86 -9.37
CA LYS A 246 23.43 25.90 -8.99
C LYS A 246 22.14 25.84 -9.83
N HIS A 247 22.22 25.35 -11.08
CA HIS A 247 21.11 25.30 -12.02
C HIS A 247 20.98 23.90 -12.65
N PRO A 248 20.47 22.89 -11.91
CA PRO A 248 20.45 21.50 -12.38
C PRO A 248 19.51 21.24 -13.58
N ARG A 249 18.56 22.12 -13.83
CA ARG A 249 17.62 22.05 -14.97
C ARG A 249 17.13 23.44 -15.37
N GLY A 250 17.51 23.88 -16.57
CA GLY A 250 16.84 24.98 -17.27
C GLY A 250 16.63 26.27 -16.48
N GLY A 251 17.61 26.68 -15.70
CA GLY A 251 17.56 27.94 -14.95
C GLY A 251 16.93 27.88 -13.56
N ARG A 252 16.40 26.73 -13.11
CA ARG A 252 15.92 26.60 -11.73
C ARG A 252 17.10 26.59 -10.75
N ILE A 253 17.04 27.47 -9.74
CA ILE A 253 18.02 27.49 -8.68
C ILE A 253 17.89 26.22 -7.84
N ASN A 254 19.03 25.58 -7.54
CA ASN A 254 19.07 24.47 -6.60
C ASN A 254 18.89 25.01 -5.18
N PRO A 255 17.79 24.70 -4.48
CA PRO A 255 17.57 25.20 -3.12
C PRO A 255 18.33 24.37 -2.05
N TYR A 256 18.90 23.21 -2.44
CA TYR A 256 19.60 22.34 -1.49
C TYR A 256 21.04 22.83 -1.30
N ASP A 257 21.30 23.48 -0.18
CA ASP A 257 22.56 24.13 0.16
C ASP A 257 23.35 23.40 1.28
N LYS A 258 22.73 22.40 1.91
CA LYS A 258 23.35 21.63 3.00
C LYS A 258 24.24 20.50 2.47
N PRO A 259 25.21 20.02 3.27
CA PRO A 259 25.94 18.82 2.94
C PRO A 259 25.02 17.59 2.82
N LEU A 260 25.35 16.75 1.88
CA LEU A 260 24.80 15.41 1.71
C LEU A 260 25.88 14.37 1.98
N ARG A 261 25.49 13.15 2.24
CA ARG A 261 26.41 12.02 2.36
C ARG A 261 26.34 11.16 1.13
N ARG A 262 27.50 10.83 0.58
CA ARG A 262 27.70 9.89 -0.51
C ARG A 262 28.32 8.61 0.02
N VAL A 263 27.58 7.51 0.02
CA VAL A 263 28.07 6.19 0.40
C VAL A 263 28.18 5.34 -0.85
N ILE A 264 29.39 4.87 -1.19
CA ILE A 264 29.63 4.05 -2.37
C ILE A 264 29.86 2.61 -1.92
N VAL A 265 28.98 1.69 -2.35
CA VAL A 265 29.00 0.30 -1.93
C VAL A 265 29.20 -0.65 -3.11
N ARG A 266 29.97 -1.71 -2.89
CA ARG A 266 30.09 -2.84 -3.81
C ARG A 266 28.81 -3.67 -3.77
N ARG A 267 28.41 -4.17 -4.93
CA ARG A 267 27.31 -5.13 -5.01
C ARG A 267 27.86 -6.48 -5.44
N GLN A 268 27.60 -7.50 -4.63
CA GLN A 268 27.97 -8.84 -4.99
C GLN A 268 27.31 -9.26 -6.31
N GLY A 269 28.08 -9.77 -7.26
CA GLY A 269 27.59 -10.18 -8.58
C GLY A 269 27.36 -9.05 -9.60
N TYR A 270 27.74 -7.80 -9.29
CA TYR A 270 27.59 -6.67 -10.21
C TYR A 270 28.91 -5.94 -10.43
N ALA A 271 29.23 -5.63 -11.69
CA ALA A 271 30.44 -4.89 -12.04
C ALA A 271 30.40 -3.41 -11.58
N THR A 272 29.22 -2.84 -11.37
CA THR A 272 29.07 -1.42 -11.03
C THR A 272 28.72 -1.21 -9.55
N ALA A 273 29.43 -0.30 -8.91
CA ALA A 273 29.14 0.13 -7.55
C ALA A 273 27.80 0.87 -7.46
N LEU A 274 27.22 0.87 -6.28
CA LEU A 274 26.00 1.62 -5.95
C LEU A 274 26.40 2.92 -5.25
N VAL A 275 26.01 4.05 -5.80
CA VAL A 275 26.31 5.38 -5.25
C VAL A 275 25.07 5.91 -4.57
N LEU A 276 25.04 5.80 -3.25
CA LEU A 276 23.93 6.25 -2.41
C LEU A 276 24.04 7.74 -2.08
N ALA A 277 22.89 8.36 -1.90
CA ALA A 277 22.72 9.74 -1.47
C ALA A 277 21.78 9.78 -0.27
N THR A 278 22.16 10.52 0.78
CA THR A 278 21.32 10.72 1.95
C THR A 278 21.64 12.07 2.62
N ASN A 279 20.69 12.63 3.36
CA ASN A 279 20.90 13.73 4.28
C ASN A 279 21.23 13.27 5.72
N ASP A 280 21.25 11.96 5.96
CA ASP A 280 21.67 11.40 7.24
C ASP A 280 23.21 11.35 7.32
N LEU A 281 23.78 12.32 8.03
CA LEU A 281 25.23 12.45 8.22
C LEU A 281 25.75 11.64 9.43
N SER A 282 24.86 11.07 10.26
CA SER A 282 25.19 10.50 11.56
C SER A 282 25.17 8.98 11.62
N SER A 283 24.20 8.34 10.95
CA SER A 283 24.06 6.88 10.98
C SER A 283 25.27 6.16 10.36
N PRO A 284 25.61 4.94 10.80
CA PRO A 284 26.66 4.13 10.15
C PRO A 284 26.41 3.92 8.66
N ALA A 285 27.47 3.86 7.83
CA ALA A 285 27.36 3.60 6.40
C ALA A 285 26.66 2.25 6.09
N SER A 286 26.86 1.24 6.94
CA SER A 286 26.19 -0.05 6.86
C SER A 286 24.66 0.07 7.02
N GLU A 287 24.20 0.93 7.91
CA GLU A 287 22.78 1.19 8.12
C GLU A 287 22.16 1.89 6.90
N ILE A 288 22.85 2.89 6.34
CA ILE A 288 22.40 3.55 5.11
C ILE A 288 22.29 2.56 3.95
N ALA A 289 23.28 1.70 3.79
CA ALA A 289 23.25 0.65 2.77
C ALA A 289 22.09 -0.35 3.00
N GLN A 290 21.86 -0.74 4.27
CA GLN A 290 20.76 -1.64 4.64
C GLN A 290 19.40 -1.00 4.39
N HIS A 291 19.20 0.29 4.70
CA HIS A 291 17.99 1.03 4.40
C HIS A 291 17.70 1.03 2.90
N TYR A 292 18.70 1.30 2.07
CA TYR A 292 18.51 1.25 0.63
C TYR A 292 18.18 -0.16 0.12
N LYS A 293 18.76 -1.20 0.70
CA LYS A 293 18.46 -2.60 0.36
C LYS A 293 16.98 -2.92 0.62
N GLN A 294 16.38 -2.36 1.66
CA GLN A 294 14.96 -2.58 1.98
C GLN A 294 14.01 -2.01 0.92
N ARG A 295 14.46 -1.09 0.05
CA ARG A 295 13.68 -0.61 -1.09
C ARG A 295 13.09 -1.74 -1.93
N TRP A 296 13.77 -2.89 -1.99
CA TRP A 296 13.28 -4.05 -2.73
C TRP A 296 11.92 -4.57 -2.24
N ALA A 297 11.53 -4.31 -1.01
CA ALA A 297 10.25 -4.76 -0.47
C ALA A 297 9.05 -4.16 -1.19
N ILE A 298 9.14 -2.92 -1.73
CA ILE A 298 8.05 -2.34 -2.50
C ILE A 298 7.90 -2.99 -3.88
N GLU A 299 8.97 -3.47 -4.48
CA GLU A 299 8.90 -4.26 -5.72
C GLU A 299 8.21 -5.61 -5.47
N LEU A 300 8.50 -6.26 -4.34
CA LEU A 300 7.82 -7.48 -3.91
C LEU A 300 6.33 -7.23 -3.62
N PHE A 301 5.98 -6.10 -3.01
CA PHE A 301 4.59 -5.68 -2.82
C PHE A 301 3.85 -5.56 -4.16
N PHE A 302 4.41 -4.84 -5.15
CA PHE A 302 3.80 -4.72 -6.47
C PHE A 302 3.69 -6.07 -7.19
N LYS A 303 4.73 -6.92 -7.07
CA LYS A 303 4.70 -8.28 -7.61
C LYS A 303 3.56 -9.08 -6.99
N TRP A 304 3.42 -9.02 -5.66
CA TRP A 304 2.38 -9.72 -4.91
C TRP A 304 0.97 -9.30 -5.36
N ILE A 305 0.67 -7.99 -5.37
CA ILE A 305 -0.63 -7.46 -5.80
C ILE A 305 -0.95 -7.90 -7.24
N LYS A 306 0.02 -7.78 -8.15
CA LYS A 306 -0.16 -8.15 -9.56
C LYS A 306 -0.37 -9.65 -9.77
N GLN A 307 0.18 -10.48 -8.91
CA GLN A 307 0.06 -11.95 -9.02
C GLN A 307 -1.18 -12.49 -8.35
N HIS A 308 -1.55 -11.98 -7.19
CA HIS A 308 -2.55 -12.59 -6.33
C HIS A 308 -3.90 -11.89 -6.34
N LEU A 309 -3.94 -10.59 -6.70
CA LEU A 309 -5.17 -9.82 -6.83
C LEU A 309 -5.50 -9.53 -8.31
N LYS A 310 -6.75 -9.18 -8.57
CA LYS A 310 -7.24 -8.99 -9.94
C LYS A 310 -6.94 -7.59 -10.46
N ILE A 311 -5.66 -7.29 -10.76
CA ILE A 311 -5.22 -6.02 -11.38
C ILE A 311 -4.48 -6.21 -12.71
N LYS A 312 -4.47 -7.44 -13.26
CA LYS A 312 -3.98 -7.75 -14.61
C LYS A 312 -5.11 -8.02 -15.60
N ARG A 313 -6.28 -8.44 -15.10
CA ARG A 313 -7.49 -8.67 -15.89
C ARG A 313 -8.63 -7.92 -15.24
N PHE A 314 -9.17 -6.95 -15.94
CA PHE A 314 -10.20 -6.08 -15.42
C PHE A 314 -11.59 -6.63 -15.75
N LEU A 315 -12.51 -6.50 -14.77
CA LEU A 315 -13.92 -6.92 -14.90
C LEU A 315 -14.74 -5.89 -15.68
N GLY A 316 -14.27 -4.64 -15.74
CA GLY A 316 -14.87 -3.54 -16.50
C GLY A 316 -13.81 -2.81 -17.33
N ARG A 317 -14.27 -2.03 -18.31
CA ARG A 317 -13.41 -1.37 -19.32
C ARG A 317 -13.33 0.15 -19.19
N SER A 318 -14.25 0.78 -18.46
CA SER A 318 -14.20 2.22 -18.22
C SER A 318 -13.10 2.59 -17.23
N ALA A 319 -12.65 3.85 -17.29
CA ALA A 319 -11.65 4.39 -16.37
C ALA A 319 -12.06 4.19 -14.89
N ASN A 320 -13.33 4.46 -14.57
CA ASN A 320 -13.85 4.25 -13.22
C ASN A 320 -13.82 2.78 -12.80
N ALA A 321 -14.25 1.85 -13.66
CA ALA A 321 -14.27 0.42 -13.34
C ALA A 321 -12.84 -0.09 -13.05
N VAL A 322 -11.85 0.35 -13.83
CA VAL A 322 -10.45 -0.02 -13.64
C VAL A 322 -9.92 0.57 -12.33
N ARG A 323 -10.18 1.86 -12.06
CA ARG A 323 -9.77 2.52 -10.80
C ARG A 323 -10.39 1.84 -9.58
N LEU A 324 -11.69 1.58 -9.60
CA LEU A 324 -12.41 0.88 -8.53
C LEU A 324 -11.83 -0.51 -8.28
N GLN A 325 -11.45 -1.24 -9.33
CA GLN A 325 -10.84 -2.55 -9.18
C GLN A 325 -9.44 -2.48 -8.56
N ILE A 326 -8.63 -1.48 -8.89
CA ILE A 326 -7.34 -1.24 -8.25
C ILE A 326 -7.53 -0.88 -6.76
N LEU A 327 -8.47 0.03 -6.46
CA LEU A 327 -8.77 0.44 -5.08
C LEU A 327 -9.27 -0.74 -4.24
N THR A 328 -10.16 -1.57 -4.78
CA THR A 328 -10.62 -2.79 -4.08
C THR A 328 -9.52 -3.83 -3.90
N ALA A 329 -8.54 -3.89 -4.80
CA ALA A 329 -7.36 -4.73 -4.60
C ALA A 329 -6.48 -4.20 -3.45
N LEU A 330 -6.25 -2.88 -3.37
CA LEU A 330 -5.55 -2.27 -2.23
C LEU A 330 -6.30 -2.51 -0.91
N MET A 331 -7.64 -2.38 -0.91
CA MET A 331 -8.45 -2.69 0.27
C MET A 331 -8.32 -4.16 0.67
N ALA A 332 -8.39 -5.09 -0.28
CA ALA A 332 -8.24 -6.52 -0.01
C ALA A 332 -6.87 -6.82 0.62
N TYR A 333 -5.80 -6.21 0.10
CA TYR A 333 -4.46 -6.31 0.68
C TYR A 333 -4.41 -5.79 2.12
N LEU A 334 -4.96 -4.60 2.37
CA LEU A 334 -5.00 -3.98 3.70
C LEU A 334 -5.83 -4.80 4.69
N LEU A 335 -6.99 -5.29 4.27
CA LEU A 335 -7.86 -6.15 5.10
C LEU A 335 -7.16 -7.47 5.46
N LEU A 336 -6.47 -8.10 4.52
CA LEU A 336 -5.66 -9.29 4.78
C LEU A 336 -4.50 -9.00 5.74
N SER A 337 -3.83 -7.85 5.57
CA SER A 337 -2.75 -7.44 6.47
C SER A 337 -3.25 -7.20 7.90
N LEU A 338 -4.39 -6.53 8.05
CA LEU A 338 -5.04 -6.31 9.35
C LEU A 338 -5.48 -7.63 9.99
N LEU A 339 -6.08 -8.53 9.20
CA LEU A 339 -6.47 -9.85 9.68
C LEU A 339 -5.27 -10.67 10.15
N ASN A 340 -4.19 -10.69 9.36
CA ASN A 340 -2.95 -11.39 9.71
C ASN A 340 -2.40 -10.90 11.06
N ARG A 341 -2.36 -9.57 11.27
CA ARG A 341 -1.92 -8.98 12.53
C ARG A 341 -2.82 -9.35 13.69
N ALA A 342 -4.14 -9.26 13.51
CA ALA A 342 -5.11 -9.65 14.54
C ALA A 342 -4.96 -11.12 14.96
N GLN A 343 -4.42 -11.96 14.05
CA GLN A 343 -4.11 -13.38 14.29
C GLN A 343 -2.66 -13.63 14.76
N GLY A 344 -1.90 -12.58 15.09
CA GLY A 344 -0.52 -12.68 15.60
C GLY A 344 0.57 -12.61 14.54
N GLY A 345 0.27 -12.30 13.28
CA GLY A 345 1.25 -11.98 12.24
C GLY A 345 2.12 -13.15 11.75
N LYS A 346 1.74 -14.39 12.06
CA LYS A 346 2.60 -15.58 11.83
C LYS A 346 2.57 -16.12 10.40
N LYS A 347 1.59 -15.71 9.59
CA LYS A 347 1.39 -16.25 8.23
C LYS A 347 1.90 -15.30 7.18
N THR A 348 2.37 -15.83 6.05
CA THR A 348 2.56 -15.03 4.85
C THR A 348 1.19 -14.61 4.29
N LEU A 349 1.10 -13.41 3.71
CA LEU A 349 -0.17 -12.94 3.13
C LEU A 349 -0.69 -13.83 2.00
N TRP A 350 0.21 -14.54 1.29
CA TRP A 350 -0.18 -15.51 0.27
C TRP A 350 -0.91 -16.70 0.87
N LEU A 351 -0.37 -17.29 1.94
CA LEU A 351 -1.01 -18.42 2.63
C LEU A 351 -2.35 -18.00 3.23
N LEU A 352 -2.40 -16.82 3.86
CA LEU A 352 -3.63 -16.29 4.41
C LEU A 352 -4.69 -16.06 3.34
N LEU A 353 -4.30 -15.51 2.16
CA LEU A 353 -5.23 -15.35 1.04
C LEU A 353 -5.77 -16.69 0.53
N ALA A 354 -4.91 -17.72 0.45
CA ALA A 354 -5.35 -19.07 0.07
C ALA A 354 -6.38 -19.62 1.06
N GLU A 355 -6.09 -19.55 2.36
CA GLU A 355 -7.04 -19.94 3.40
C GLU A 355 -8.37 -19.16 3.35
N VAL A 356 -8.28 -17.84 3.15
CA VAL A 356 -9.47 -16.99 3.03
C VAL A 356 -10.32 -17.38 1.83
N ARG A 357 -9.69 -17.71 0.69
CA ARG A 357 -10.42 -18.17 -0.52
C ARG A 357 -11.26 -19.41 -0.28
N GLU A 358 -10.68 -20.40 0.36
CA GLU A 358 -11.34 -21.66 0.63
C GLU A 358 -12.43 -21.53 1.70
N SER A 359 -12.21 -20.68 2.70
CA SER A 359 -13.06 -20.58 3.90
C SER A 359 -13.87 -19.29 3.99
N LEU A 360 -14.01 -18.51 2.90
CA LEU A 360 -14.55 -17.14 2.93
C LEU A 360 -15.91 -17.03 3.62
N PHE A 361 -16.78 -18.02 3.41
CA PHE A 361 -18.12 -18.09 3.99
C PHE A 361 -18.25 -19.12 5.12
N ASP A 362 -17.15 -19.78 5.49
CA ASP A 362 -17.17 -20.72 6.60
C ASP A 362 -17.35 -20.00 7.92
N ARG A 363 -18.12 -20.61 8.80
CA ARG A 363 -18.31 -20.10 10.17
C ARG A 363 -17.01 -20.26 10.94
N LEU A 364 -16.56 -19.17 11.53
CA LEU A 364 -15.40 -19.21 12.42
C LEU A 364 -15.72 -20.08 13.63
N GLN A 365 -14.92 -21.12 13.84
CA GLN A 365 -14.94 -21.87 15.08
C GLN A 365 -14.40 -20.97 16.18
N PRO A 366 -15.01 -20.92 17.37
CA PRO A 366 -14.41 -20.23 18.50
C PRO A 366 -13.04 -20.87 18.76
N ASP A 367 -12.00 -20.07 18.75
CA ASP A 367 -10.68 -20.53 19.15
C ASP A 367 -10.82 -21.20 20.54
N GLN A 368 -10.31 -22.42 20.69
CA GLN A 368 -10.38 -23.14 21.96
C GLN A 368 -9.79 -22.32 23.09
N ALA A 369 -8.72 -21.55 22.82
CA ALA A 369 -8.12 -20.61 23.78
C ALA A 369 -9.07 -19.49 24.20
N TRP A 370 -9.88 -18.95 23.27
CA TRP A 370 -10.87 -17.92 23.55
C TRP A 370 -12.07 -18.49 24.36
N SER A 371 -12.50 -19.69 24.00
CA SER A 371 -13.56 -20.43 24.73
C SER A 371 -13.12 -20.74 26.17
N GLN A 372 -11.85 -21.11 26.36
CA GLN A 372 -11.28 -21.37 27.70
C GLN A 372 -11.12 -20.08 28.49
N ARG A 373 -10.63 -18.96 27.91
CA ARG A 373 -10.55 -17.65 28.57
C ARG A 373 -11.93 -17.16 29.02
N ARG A 374 -12.94 -17.35 28.18
CA ARG A 374 -14.31 -16.94 28.51
C ARG A 374 -14.92 -17.81 29.64
N ARG A 375 -14.64 -19.13 29.64
CA ARG A 375 -15.05 -20.01 30.74
C ARG A 375 -14.35 -19.63 32.04
N ARG A 376 -13.06 -19.34 32.03
CA ARG A 376 -12.31 -18.86 33.18
C ARG A 376 -12.89 -17.55 33.70
N HIS A 377 -13.10 -16.57 32.85
CA HIS A 377 -13.67 -15.29 33.26
C HIS A 377 -15.11 -15.40 33.80
N GLN A 378 -15.93 -16.29 33.23
CA GLN A 378 -17.26 -16.60 33.81
C GLN A 378 -17.16 -17.30 35.17
N GLN A 379 -16.21 -18.21 35.34
CA GLN A 379 -15.95 -18.84 36.66
C GLN A 379 -15.47 -17.82 37.69
N GLU A 380 -14.51 -16.96 37.34
CA GLU A 380 -14.05 -15.87 38.22
C GLU A 380 -15.17 -14.90 38.61
N LEU A 381 -16.10 -14.58 37.70
CA LEU A 381 -17.27 -13.76 38.02
C LEU A 381 -18.24 -14.47 38.94
N LEU A 382 -18.47 -15.77 38.77
CA LEU A 382 -19.31 -16.57 39.66
C LEU A 382 -18.69 -16.75 41.06
N GLU A 383 -17.38 -16.98 41.12
CA GLU A 383 -16.64 -17.08 42.38
C GLU A 383 -16.62 -15.74 43.15
N ASN A 384 -16.45 -14.62 42.43
CA ASN A 384 -16.53 -13.27 43.02
C ASN A 384 -17.97 -12.92 43.50
N GLN A 385 -19.01 -13.42 42.81
CA GLN A 385 -20.39 -13.26 43.27
C GLN A 385 -20.69 -14.15 44.53
N ALA A 386 -20.17 -15.35 44.56
CA ALA A 386 -20.33 -16.24 45.71
C ALA A 386 -19.65 -15.71 47.00
N THR A 387 -18.51 -14.99 46.83
CA THR A 387 -17.80 -14.34 47.95
C THR A 387 -18.45 -13.03 48.42
N LEU A 388 -19.37 -12.44 47.65
CA LEU A 388 -20.13 -11.24 48.04
C LEU A 388 -21.43 -11.54 48.80
N PHE A 389 -21.89 -12.80 48.80
CA PHE A 389 -23.14 -13.25 49.43
C PHE A 389 -22.94 -14.38 50.46
N GLY A 390 -21.70 -14.73 50.81
CA GLY A 390 -21.29 -15.58 51.92
C GLY A 390 -20.61 -14.73 53.00
#